data_96115ad9232ac02243542f4bbf309ab9
#
_entry.id   96115ad9232ac02243542f4bbf309ab9
#
_cell.length_a   1.000
_cell.length_b   1.000
_cell.length_c   1.000
_cell.angle_alpha   90.00
_cell.angle_beta   90.00
_cell.angle_gamma   90.00
#
_symmetry.space_group_name_H-M   'P 1'
#
loop_
_entity.id
_entity.type
_entity.pdbx_description
1 polymer ?
#
loop_
_entity_poly.entity_id
_entity_poly.type
_entity_poly.pdbx_seq_one_letter_code
_entity_poly.pdbx_strand_id
1 'polypeptide(L)'
;ESGMISDPVTTTPDATIEEVDAMCATYRISGLPVVDDDGTLVGIVTNRDMRFVSGFERKTTLVKDVMTSEGLITAPVGIGANDVIATFAKHRVEKLPLIDDNGKLAGLITIKDFDKSEKYPLATKDEHGRLRVGAAIGFFGDAWERAEALRDVGVDVLVVDTANGQSAGVIDIVRRLKADPSFAGIDIIGGNVATREGAQALIDAGVDAVKVGVGPGSICTTRIVAGVGVP
;
A
#
# COMPACT_ATOMS: atom_id res chain seq x y z
N GLU A 1 -9.51 -13.52 4.80
CA GLU A 1 -9.16 -12.08 4.89
C GLU A 1 -7.99 -11.70 3.94
N SER A 2 -7.14 -12.65 3.55
CA SER A 2 -6.06 -12.39 2.59
C SER A 2 -6.62 -12.13 1.19
N GLY A 3 -6.46 -10.90 0.68
CA GLY A 3 -6.91 -10.50 -0.66
C GLY A 3 -8.15 -9.58 -0.67
N MET A 4 -8.70 -9.25 0.49
CA MET A 4 -9.78 -8.28 0.65
C MET A 4 -9.19 -6.86 0.84
N ILE A 5 -9.77 -5.90 0.17
CA ILE A 5 -9.57 -4.47 0.43
C ILE A 5 -10.61 -4.09 1.49
N SER A 6 -10.15 -3.81 2.73
CA SER A 6 -11.03 -3.53 3.87
C SER A 6 -11.61 -2.12 3.87
N ASP A 7 -10.97 -1.19 3.18
CA ASP A 7 -11.42 0.20 3.02
C ASP A 7 -11.33 0.58 1.54
N PRO A 8 -12.28 0.12 0.71
CA PRO A 8 -12.26 0.41 -0.71
C PRO A 8 -12.63 1.87 -0.98
N VAL A 9 -11.97 2.47 -1.95
CA VAL A 9 -12.37 3.79 -2.47
C VAL A 9 -13.78 3.67 -3.04
N THR A 10 -14.68 4.56 -2.63
CA THR A 10 -16.09 4.57 -3.02
C THR A 10 -16.46 5.88 -3.71
N THR A 11 -17.63 5.92 -4.32
CA THR A 11 -18.27 7.13 -4.84
C THR A 11 -19.75 7.15 -4.47
N THR A 12 -20.42 8.26 -4.73
CA THR A 12 -21.85 8.43 -4.48
C THR A 12 -22.65 8.41 -5.78
N PRO A 13 -23.98 8.15 -5.74
CA PRO A 13 -24.83 8.17 -6.93
C PRO A 13 -24.85 9.51 -7.66
N ASP A 14 -24.67 10.61 -6.92
CA ASP A 14 -24.74 11.97 -7.45
C ASP A 14 -23.37 12.53 -7.89
N ALA A 15 -22.29 11.78 -7.75
CA ALA A 15 -20.99 12.14 -8.30
C ALA A 15 -21.03 12.12 -9.84
N THR A 16 -20.21 12.95 -10.48
CA THR A 16 -20.08 12.98 -11.95
C THR A 16 -19.12 11.90 -12.44
N ILE A 17 -19.26 11.51 -13.69
CA ILE A 17 -18.35 10.56 -14.34
C ILE A 17 -16.93 11.14 -14.47
N GLU A 18 -16.78 12.47 -14.58
CA GLU A 18 -15.46 13.12 -14.57
C GLU A 18 -14.74 12.92 -13.22
N GLU A 19 -15.46 13.08 -12.09
CA GLU A 19 -14.91 12.86 -10.76
C GLU A 19 -14.49 11.40 -10.56
N VAL A 20 -15.33 10.44 -10.97
CA VAL A 20 -15.01 9.00 -10.90
C VAL A 20 -13.82 8.65 -11.77
N ASP A 21 -13.71 9.19 -12.98
CA ASP A 21 -12.58 8.96 -13.88
C ASP A 21 -11.27 9.51 -13.27
N ALA A 22 -11.33 10.69 -12.65
CA ALA A 22 -10.20 11.27 -11.91
C ALA A 22 -9.78 10.41 -10.71
N MET A 23 -10.74 9.88 -9.94
CA MET A 23 -10.48 8.95 -8.85
C MET A 23 -9.85 7.65 -9.36
N CYS A 24 -10.39 7.07 -10.43
CA CYS A 24 -9.84 5.87 -11.06
C CYS A 24 -8.39 6.08 -11.53
N ALA A 25 -8.08 7.25 -12.09
CA ALA A 25 -6.72 7.60 -12.53
C ALA A 25 -5.77 7.78 -11.33
N THR A 26 -6.21 8.49 -10.29
CA THR A 26 -5.41 8.77 -9.08
C THR A 26 -5.05 7.48 -8.35
N TYR A 27 -6.03 6.62 -8.11
CA TYR A 27 -5.85 5.36 -7.37
C TYR A 27 -5.45 4.16 -8.27
N ARG A 28 -5.36 4.37 -9.60
CA ARG A 28 -5.05 3.33 -10.60
C ARG A 28 -5.99 2.12 -10.51
N ILE A 29 -7.26 2.38 -10.31
CA ILE A 29 -8.32 1.39 -10.22
C ILE A 29 -9.27 1.48 -11.40
N SER A 30 -10.06 0.44 -11.65
CA SER A 30 -10.89 0.32 -12.85
C SER A 30 -12.39 0.40 -12.55
N GLY A 31 -12.76 0.88 -11.38
CA GLY A 31 -14.14 1.08 -10.96
C GLY A 31 -14.29 1.04 -9.46
N LEU A 32 -15.39 1.56 -8.98
CA LEU A 32 -15.68 1.88 -7.60
C LEU A 32 -17.04 1.30 -7.18
N PRO A 33 -17.17 0.80 -5.93
CA PRO A 33 -18.49 0.64 -5.30
C PRO A 33 -19.15 2.02 -5.16
N VAL A 34 -20.46 2.04 -5.33
CA VAL A 34 -21.28 3.23 -5.14
C VAL A 34 -22.08 3.04 -3.85
N VAL A 35 -21.94 3.98 -2.92
CA VAL A 35 -22.61 3.94 -1.63
C VAL A 35 -23.46 5.18 -1.44
N ASP A 36 -24.55 5.05 -0.66
CA ASP A 36 -25.35 6.18 -0.19
C ASP A 36 -24.70 6.87 1.02
N ASP A 37 -25.37 7.89 1.54
CA ASP A 37 -24.90 8.68 2.68
C ASP A 37 -24.74 7.86 3.97
N ASP A 38 -25.42 6.73 4.08
CA ASP A 38 -25.34 5.82 5.22
C ASP A 38 -24.26 4.74 5.04
N GLY A 39 -23.59 4.70 3.90
CA GLY A 39 -22.59 3.70 3.54
C GLY A 39 -23.18 2.38 3.02
N THR A 40 -24.48 2.35 2.69
CA THR A 40 -25.12 1.20 2.06
C THR A 40 -24.70 1.07 0.61
N LEU A 41 -24.37 -0.14 0.17
CA LEU A 41 -24.02 -0.40 -1.22
C LEU A 41 -25.25 -0.27 -2.11
N VAL A 42 -25.26 0.70 -3.03
CA VAL A 42 -26.36 0.95 -3.97
C VAL A 42 -26.02 0.67 -5.42
N GLY A 43 -24.73 0.47 -5.73
CA GLY A 43 -24.30 0.20 -7.10
C GLY A 43 -22.81 -0.10 -7.22
N ILE A 44 -22.40 -0.31 -8.45
CA ILE A 44 -20.99 -0.36 -8.86
C ILE A 44 -20.84 0.36 -10.19
N VAL A 45 -19.80 1.19 -10.33
CA VAL A 45 -19.43 1.86 -11.57
C VAL A 45 -18.02 1.44 -11.98
N THR A 46 -17.83 1.11 -13.24
CA THR A 46 -16.58 0.62 -13.79
C THR A 46 -16.18 1.35 -15.07
N ASN A 47 -14.92 1.20 -15.49
CA ASN A 47 -14.46 1.73 -16.78
C ASN A 47 -15.31 1.24 -17.96
N ARG A 48 -15.97 0.08 -17.83
CA ARG A 48 -16.87 -0.45 -18.87
C ARG A 48 -18.11 0.44 -19.01
N ASP A 49 -18.68 0.85 -17.88
CA ASP A 49 -19.88 1.69 -17.84
C ASP A 49 -19.57 3.12 -18.33
N MET A 50 -18.42 3.67 -17.90
CA MET A 50 -17.97 5.01 -18.28
C MET A 50 -17.50 5.13 -19.73
N ARG A 51 -17.20 4.01 -20.40
CA ARG A 51 -16.68 3.99 -21.78
C ARG A 51 -17.62 4.62 -22.79
N PHE A 52 -18.91 4.53 -22.56
CA PHE A 52 -19.93 5.02 -23.48
C PHE A 52 -20.35 6.46 -23.22
N VAL A 53 -19.81 7.10 -22.16
CA VAL A 53 -20.05 8.51 -21.88
C VAL A 53 -19.00 9.34 -22.60
N SER A 54 -19.43 10.24 -23.50
CA SER A 54 -18.52 11.10 -24.24
C SER A 54 -17.74 12.04 -23.31
N GLY A 55 -16.53 12.44 -23.68
CA GLY A 55 -15.70 13.31 -22.85
C GLY A 55 -16.39 14.63 -22.44
N PHE A 56 -17.27 15.15 -23.27
CA PHE A 56 -18.01 16.37 -22.98
C PHE A 56 -19.14 16.15 -21.97
N GLU A 57 -19.79 14.99 -22.02
CA GLU A 57 -20.93 14.64 -21.15
C GLU A 57 -20.48 14.18 -19.76
N ARG A 58 -19.20 13.79 -19.58
CA ARG A 58 -18.67 13.30 -18.29
C ARG A 58 -18.85 14.29 -17.14
N LYS A 59 -18.90 15.59 -17.43
CA LYS A 59 -19.12 16.65 -16.43
C LYS A 59 -20.54 16.75 -15.92
N THR A 60 -21.50 16.24 -16.64
CA THR A 60 -22.93 16.36 -16.35
C THR A 60 -23.62 15.03 -16.12
N THR A 61 -23.07 13.94 -16.63
CA THR A 61 -23.62 12.59 -16.39
C THR A 61 -23.28 12.15 -14.98
N LEU A 62 -24.29 11.76 -14.22
CA LEU A 62 -24.15 11.28 -12.85
C LEU A 62 -23.89 9.78 -12.83
N VAL A 63 -23.24 9.31 -11.79
CA VAL A 63 -22.94 7.89 -11.56
C VAL A 63 -24.21 7.04 -11.59
N LYS A 64 -25.29 7.50 -10.97
CA LYS A 64 -26.60 6.80 -10.93
C LYS A 64 -27.19 6.53 -12.31
N ASP A 65 -26.84 7.32 -13.32
CA ASP A 65 -27.38 7.19 -14.68
C ASP A 65 -26.70 6.06 -15.47
N VAL A 66 -25.51 5.61 -15.03
CA VAL A 66 -24.69 4.62 -15.75
C VAL A 66 -24.25 3.43 -14.90
N MET A 67 -24.28 3.52 -13.57
CA MET A 67 -23.88 2.44 -12.67
C MET A 67 -24.75 1.21 -12.84
N THR A 68 -24.19 0.05 -12.52
CA THR A 68 -24.99 -1.16 -12.29
C THR A 68 -25.57 -1.11 -10.88
N SER A 69 -26.90 -1.02 -10.76
CA SER A 69 -27.64 -1.01 -9.50
C SER A 69 -28.54 -2.23 -9.31
N GLU A 70 -29.00 -2.83 -10.39
CA GLU A 70 -29.82 -4.03 -10.35
C GLU A 70 -28.97 -5.30 -10.51
N GLY A 71 -29.34 -6.35 -9.77
CA GLY A 71 -28.64 -7.63 -9.85
C GLY A 71 -27.19 -7.58 -9.38
N LEU A 72 -26.86 -6.70 -8.44
CA LEU A 72 -25.53 -6.62 -7.84
C LEU A 72 -25.11 -7.96 -7.27
N ILE A 73 -23.93 -8.41 -7.68
CA ILE A 73 -23.28 -9.60 -7.12
C ILE A 73 -22.45 -9.16 -5.93
N THR A 74 -22.87 -9.57 -4.75
CA THR A 74 -22.23 -9.28 -3.46
C THR A 74 -21.95 -10.56 -2.70
N ALA A 75 -21.15 -10.48 -1.65
CA ALA A 75 -20.92 -11.58 -0.73
C ALA A 75 -20.82 -11.06 0.72
N PRO A 76 -21.05 -11.92 1.73
CA PRO A 76 -20.84 -11.55 3.11
C PRO A 76 -19.34 -11.46 3.44
N VAL A 77 -19.01 -10.67 4.47
CA VAL A 77 -17.67 -10.67 5.06
C VAL A 77 -17.31 -12.07 5.55
N GLY A 78 -16.08 -12.51 5.29
CA GLY A 78 -15.63 -13.85 5.69
C GLY A 78 -15.92 -14.96 4.68
N ILE A 79 -16.45 -14.64 3.48
CA ILE A 79 -16.60 -15.61 2.38
C ILE A 79 -15.29 -16.38 2.12
N GLY A 80 -15.39 -17.69 1.90
CA GLY A 80 -14.25 -18.55 1.62
C GLY A 80 -13.63 -18.28 0.23
N ALA A 81 -12.32 -18.49 0.10
CA ALA A 81 -11.60 -18.24 -1.16
C ALA A 81 -12.18 -19.04 -2.36
N ASN A 82 -12.55 -20.29 -2.14
CA ASN A 82 -13.16 -21.14 -3.19
C ASN A 82 -14.51 -20.60 -3.67
N ASP A 83 -15.31 -20.04 -2.74
CA ASP A 83 -16.61 -19.49 -3.05
C ASP A 83 -16.47 -18.15 -3.81
N VAL A 84 -15.43 -17.37 -3.50
CA VAL A 84 -15.08 -16.16 -4.25
C VAL A 84 -14.75 -16.50 -5.71
N ILE A 85 -13.89 -17.51 -5.94
CA ILE A 85 -13.55 -17.98 -7.30
C ILE A 85 -14.80 -18.46 -8.04
N ALA A 86 -15.61 -19.27 -7.38
CA ALA A 86 -16.85 -19.80 -7.97
C ALA A 86 -17.81 -18.65 -8.34
N THR A 87 -17.87 -17.60 -7.51
CA THR A 87 -18.72 -16.43 -7.76
C THR A 87 -18.20 -15.63 -8.96
N PHE A 88 -16.89 -15.35 -9.05
CA PHE A 88 -16.29 -14.70 -10.21
C PHE A 88 -16.54 -15.46 -11.50
N ALA A 89 -16.31 -16.77 -11.49
CA ALA A 89 -16.50 -17.63 -12.66
C ALA A 89 -17.97 -17.70 -13.10
N LYS A 90 -18.87 -17.91 -12.15
CA LYS A 90 -20.31 -18.05 -12.41
C LYS A 90 -20.92 -16.76 -12.97
N HIS A 91 -20.61 -15.61 -12.35
CA HIS A 91 -21.24 -14.34 -12.69
C HIS A 91 -20.40 -13.49 -13.66
N ARG A 92 -19.16 -13.92 -13.99
CA ARG A 92 -18.22 -13.21 -14.88
C ARG A 92 -17.97 -11.77 -14.47
N VAL A 93 -17.93 -11.54 -13.16
CA VAL A 93 -17.59 -10.24 -12.55
C VAL A 93 -16.13 -10.21 -12.14
N GLU A 94 -15.51 -9.04 -12.15
CA GLU A 94 -14.12 -8.85 -11.76
C GLU A 94 -13.96 -8.21 -10.37
N LYS A 95 -15.08 -7.76 -9.81
CA LYS A 95 -15.15 -7.09 -8.51
C LYS A 95 -16.32 -7.67 -7.73
N LEU A 96 -16.08 -8.00 -6.48
CA LEU A 96 -17.06 -8.56 -5.57
C LEU A 96 -17.12 -7.69 -4.32
N PRO A 97 -18.09 -6.76 -4.22
CA PRO A 97 -18.32 -6.02 -3.00
C PRO A 97 -18.74 -6.96 -1.87
N LEU A 98 -18.17 -6.75 -0.70
CA LEU A 98 -18.56 -7.44 0.51
C LEU A 98 -19.48 -6.53 1.33
N ILE A 99 -20.56 -7.08 1.80
CA ILE A 99 -21.54 -6.35 2.61
C ILE A 99 -21.68 -6.99 3.99
N ASP A 100 -22.01 -6.17 4.97
CA ASP A 100 -22.40 -6.61 6.30
C ASP A 100 -23.89 -7.03 6.33
N ASP A 101 -24.35 -7.46 7.49
CA ASP A 101 -25.75 -7.89 7.70
C ASP A 101 -26.78 -6.76 7.49
N ASN A 102 -26.34 -5.50 7.47
CA ASN A 102 -27.18 -4.33 7.24
C ASN A 102 -27.12 -3.83 5.78
N GLY A 103 -26.36 -4.51 4.91
CA GLY A 103 -26.17 -4.13 3.51
C GLY A 103 -25.13 -3.03 3.31
N LYS A 104 -24.38 -2.65 4.34
CA LYS A 104 -23.30 -1.67 4.23
C LYS A 104 -22.08 -2.29 3.59
N LEU A 105 -21.37 -1.47 2.82
CA LEU A 105 -20.11 -1.90 2.21
C LEU A 105 -19.06 -2.12 3.31
N ALA A 106 -18.56 -3.34 3.41
CA ALA A 106 -17.54 -3.74 4.38
C ALA A 106 -16.20 -4.10 3.76
N GLY A 107 -16.15 -4.18 2.42
CA GLY A 107 -14.91 -4.48 1.71
C GLY A 107 -15.14 -4.74 0.23
N LEU A 108 -14.04 -4.98 -0.47
CA LEU A 108 -14.04 -5.31 -1.91
C LEU A 108 -12.99 -6.39 -2.18
N ILE A 109 -13.36 -7.39 -2.96
CA ILE A 109 -12.41 -8.35 -3.52
C ILE A 109 -12.39 -8.15 -5.02
N THR A 110 -11.19 -8.08 -5.61
CA THR A 110 -11.04 -8.09 -7.07
C THR A 110 -10.32 -9.36 -7.52
N ILE A 111 -10.62 -9.81 -8.75
CA ILE A 111 -9.97 -10.98 -9.32
C ILE A 111 -8.44 -10.80 -9.37
N LYS A 112 -7.97 -9.57 -9.63
CA LYS A 112 -6.54 -9.25 -9.66
C LYS A 112 -5.84 -9.39 -8.31
N ASP A 113 -6.53 -9.04 -7.23
CA ASP A 113 -5.97 -9.15 -5.87
C ASP A 113 -5.96 -10.61 -5.42
N PHE A 114 -6.96 -11.37 -5.86
CA PHE A 114 -7.00 -12.82 -5.66
C PHE A 114 -5.83 -13.50 -6.38
N ASP A 115 -5.65 -13.25 -7.68
CA ASP A 115 -4.54 -13.79 -8.48
C ASP A 115 -3.18 -13.42 -7.87
N LYS A 116 -3.02 -12.18 -7.38
CA LYS A 116 -1.79 -11.73 -6.71
C LYS A 116 -1.57 -12.45 -5.37
N SER A 117 -2.62 -12.65 -4.60
CA SER A 117 -2.54 -13.37 -3.32
C SER A 117 -2.10 -14.83 -3.51
N GLU A 118 -2.61 -15.50 -4.54
CA GLU A 118 -2.21 -16.85 -4.90
C GLU A 118 -0.78 -16.89 -5.44
N LYS A 119 -0.42 -15.95 -6.31
CA LYS A 119 0.92 -15.87 -6.92
C LYS A 119 2.01 -15.46 -5.94
N TYR A 120 1.68 -14.65 -4.93
CA TYR A 120 2.62 -14.13 -3.93
C TYR A 120 2.14 -14.41 -2.50
N PRO A 121 2.05 -15.68 -2.08
CA PRO A 121 1.50 -16.06 -0.77
C PRO A 121 2.37 -15.57 0.41
N LEU A 122 3.66 -15.31 0.17
CA LEU A 122 4.61 -14.83 1.17
C LEU A 122 4.78 -13.30 1.19
N ALA A 123 3.94 -12.55 0.48
CA ALA A 123 3.99 -11.10 0.51
C ALA A 123 3.75 -10.59 1.94
N THR A 124 4.64 -9.71 2.42
CA THR A 124 4.54 -9.12 3.76
C THR A 124 3.40 -8.11 3.79
N LYS A 125 2.41 -8.37 4.63
CA LYS A 125 1.21 -7.55 4.77
C LYS A 125 1.02 -7.10 6.22
N ASP A 126 0.30 -6.00 6.39
CA ASP A 126 -0.17 -5.53 7.68
C ASP A 126 -1.44 -6.31 8.14
N GLU A 127 -1.98 -5.97 9.30
CA GLU A 127 -3.19 -6.57 9.87
C GLU A 127 -4.45 -6.30 9.03
N HIS A 128 -4.43 -5.27 8.16
CA HIS A 128 -5.51 -4.95 7.23
C HIS A 128 -5.33 -5.60 5.85
N GLY A 129 -4.29 -6.42 5.66
CA GLY A 129 -4.00 -7.10 4.40
C GLY A 129 -3.31 -6.22 3.35
N ARG A 130 -2.86 -4.99 3.69
CA ARG A 130 -2.11 -4.10 2.81
C ARG A 130 -0.64 -4.50 2.80
N LEU A 131 0.02 -4.34 1.64
CA LEU A 131 1.46 -4.57 1.55
C LEU A 131 2.21 -3.59 2.46
N ARG A 132 3.12 -4.09 3.28
CA ARG A 132 4.04 -3.24 4.01
C ARG A 132 5.06 -2.61 3.06
N VAL A 133 5.34 -1.33 3.27
CA VAL A 133 6.26 -0.55 2.45
C VAL A 133 7.40 0.02 3.28
N GLY A 134 8.62 -0.06 2.73
CA GLY A 134 9.81 0.56 3.30
C GLY A 134 10.31 1.69 2.41
N ALA A 135 10.84 2.75 3.03
CA ALA A 135 11.46 3.85 2.32
C ALA A 135 12.83 4.20 2.90
N ALA A 136 13.76 4.54 2.01
CA ALA A 136 15.11 4.93 2.41
C ALA A 136 15.17 6.42 2.78
N ILE A 137 15.92 6.70 3.83
CA ILE A 137 16.35 8.05 4.22
C ILE A 137 17.88 8.11 4.34
N GLY A 138 18.43 9.32 4.25
CA GLY A 138 19.82 9.58 4.59
C GLY A 138 20.02 9.79 6.10
N PHE A 139 21.12 10.49 6.46
CA PHE A 139 21.43 10.86 7.85
C PHE A 139 21.81 12.36 7.99
N PHE A 140 21.75 13.11 6.90
CA PHE A 140 22.06 14.55 6.86
C PHE A 140 21.12 15.26 5.88
N GLY A 141 21.22 16.60 5.83
CA GLY A 141 20.37 17.42 4.98
C GLY A 141 18.91 17.34 5.42
N ASP A 142 18.01 17.01 4.50
CA ASP A 142 16.56 16.89 4.69
C ASP A 142 16.10 15.52 5.23
N ALA A 143 17.02 14.72 5.77
CA ALA A 143 16.72 13.34 6.18
C ALA A 143 15.62 13.27 7.25
N TRP A 144 15.58 14.24 8.16
CA TRP A 144 14.56 14.27 9.21
C TRP A 144 13.19 14.65 8.65
N GLU A 145 13.11 15.73 7.88
CA GLU A 145 11.89 16.20 7.23
C GLU A 145 11.31 15.14 6.29
N ARG A 146 12.20 14.43 5.61
CA ARG A 146 11.82 13.27 4.78
C ARG A 146 11.24 12.14 5.62
N ALA A 147 11.84 11.82 6.77
CA ALA A 147 11.31 10.80 7.67
C ALA A 147 9.92 11.16 8.18
N GLU A 148 9.70 12.43 8.56
CA GLU A 148 8.39 12.93 8.99
C GLU A 148 7.35 12.83 7.87
N ALA A 149 7.68 13.27 6.66
CA ALA A 149 6.77 13.19 5.52
C ALA A 149 6.41 11.73 5.17
N LEU A 150 7.37 10.80 5.28
CA LEU A 150 7.13 9.37 5.04
C LEU A 150 6.25 8.75 6.13
N ARG A 151 6.46 9.12 7.40
CA ARG A 151 5.57 8.74 8.52
C ARG A 151 4.14 9.21 8.26
N ASP A 152 3.96 10.46 7.86
CA ASP A 152 2.64 11.08 7.69
C ASP A 152 1.84 10.44 6.54
N VAL A 153 2.51 9.84 5.56
CA VAL A 153 1.85 9.05 4.51
C VAL A 153 1.77 7.55 4.82
N GLY A 154 2.15 7.14 6.04
CA GLY A 154 1.94 5.78 6.54
C GLY A 154 2.98 4.76 6.08
N VAL A 155 4.28 5.12 6.04
CA VAL A 155 5.35 4.15 5.82
C VAL A 155 5.44 3.15 6.98
N ASP A 156 5.68 1.87 6.68
CA ASP A 156 5.84 0.84 7.71
C ASP A 156 7.28 0.70 8.20
N VAL A 157 8.25 0.98 7.32
CA VAL A 157 9.67 0.78 7.60
C VAL A 157 10.50 1.95 7.08
N LEU A 158 11.36 2.52 7.91
CA LEU A 158 12.38 3.47 7.47
C LEU A 158 13.76 2.78 7.41
N VAL A 159 14.45 2.95 6.30
CA VAL A 159 15.79 2.41 6.11
C VAL A 159 16.80 3.55 6.09
N VAL A 160 17.62 3.66 7.12
CA VAL A 160 18.78 4.57 7.12
C VAL A 160 19.89 3.90 6.30
N ASP A 161 19.90 4.22 5.00
CA ASP A 161 20.73 3.53 3.99
C ASP A 161 21.96 4.35 3.63
N THR A 162 23.13 3.87 3.99
CA THR A 162 24.40 4.56 3.81
C THR A 162 25.54 3.62 3.44
N ALA A 163 26.61 4.15 2.83
CA ALA A 163 27.81 3.39 2.55
C ALA A 163 28.59 3.01 3.82
N ASN A 164 28.41 3.72 4.93
CA ASN A 164 29.04 3.45 6.23
C ASN A 164 28.06 3.66 7.36
N GLY A 165 27.32 2.60 7.70
CA GLY A 165 26.30 2.60 8.76
C GLY A 165 26.84 2.81 10.18
N GLN A 166 28.15 2.71 10.39
CA GLN A 166 28.80 2.94 11.69
C GLN A 166 29.17 4.41 11.92
N SER A 167 28.96 5.31 10.95
CA SER A 167 29.28 6.72 11.11
C SER A 167 28.44 7.35 12.22
N ALA A 168 29.01 8.34 12.94
CA ALA A 168 28.34 9.00 14.07
C ALA A 168 26.98 9.58 13.68
N GLY A 169 26.87 10.23 12.51
CA GLY A 169 25.63 10.81 12.04
C GLY A 169 24.53 9.76 11.78
N VAL A 170 24.89 8.54 11.33
CA VAL A 170 23.92 7.44 11.17
C VAL A 170 23.42 6.95 12.53
N ILE A 171 24.33 6.75 13.48
CA ILE A 171 23.97 6.35 14.84
C ILE A 171 23.09 7.39 15.51
N ASP A 172 23.38 8.69 15.31
CA ASP A 172 22.61 9.78 15.91
C ASP A 172 21.19 9.87 15.33
N ILE A 173 21.01 9.78 14.02
CA ILE A 173 19.66 9.82 13.44
C ILE A 173 18.82 8.59 13.84
N VAL A 174 19.43 7.40 13.92
CA VAL A 174 18.76 6.19 14.42
C VAL A 174 18.27 6.41 15.86
N ARG A 175 19.15 6.87 16.76
CA ARG A 175 18.78 7.16 18.16
C ARG A 175 17.65 8.19 18.25
N ARG A 176 17.71 9.24 17.43
CA ARG A 176 16.69 10.28 17.39
C ARG A 176 15.35 9.75 16.93
N LEU A 177 15.30 8.93 15.86
CA LEU A 177 14.08 8.27 15.39
C LEU A 177 13.49 7.34 16.45
N LYS A 178 14.30 6.53 17.10
CA LYS A 178 13.85 5.58 18.13
C LYS A 178 13.43 6.26 19.43
N ALA A 179 13.94 7.46 19.71
CA ALA A 179 13.57 8.23 20.88
C ALA A 179 12.30 9.07 20.71
N ASP A 180 11.90 9.35 19.47
CA ASP A 180 10.72 10.16 19.18
C ASP A 180 9.44 9.30 19.15
N PRO A 181 8.48 9.56 20.06
CA PRO A 181 7.23 8.78 20.13
C PRO A 181 6.40 8.81 18.84
N SER A 182 6.57 9.83 18.00
CA SER A 182 5.84 9.93 16.73
C SER A 182 6.22 8.87 15.72
N PHE A 183 7.38 8.22 15.88
CA PHE A 183 7.84 7.08 15.07
C PHE A 183 7.61 5.72 15.76
N ALA A 184 6.91 5.70 16.90
CA ALA A 184 6.54 4.43 17.54
C ALA A 184 5.65 3.61 16.59
N GLY A 185 6.02 2.38 16.30
CA GLY A 185 5.31 1.53 15.34
C GLY A 185 5.89 1.53 13.91
N ILE A 186 6.91 2.37 13.65
CA ILE A 186 7.69 2.29 12.41
C ILE A 186 9.00 1.55 12.70
N ASP A 187 9.25 0.47 11.97
CA ASP A 187 10.50 -0.26 12.10
C ASP A 187 11.67 0.52 11.47
N ILE A 188 12.79 0.59 12.17
CA ILE A 188 13.99 1.29 11.71
C ILE A 188 15.06 0.27 11.35
N ILE A 189 15.46 0.24 10.08
CA ILE A 189 16.58 -0.56 9.59
C ILE A 189 17.78 0.35 9.41
N GLY A 190 18.92 0.01 9.98
CA GLY A 190 20.16 0.77 9.84
C GLY A 190 21.24 0.01 9.07
N GLY A 191 21.99 0.71 8.23
CA GLY A 191 23.12 0.13 7.51
C GLY A 191 23.71 1.09 6.44
N ASN A 192 24.63 0.57 5.62
CA ASN A 192 25.13 -0.80 5.62
C ASN A 192 26.38 -0.91 6.52
N VAL A 193 26.54 -2.07 7.12
CA VAL A 193 27.75 -2.41 7.90
C VAL A 193 28.36 -3.71 7.40
N ALA A 194 29.65 -3.89 7.63
CA ALA A 194 30.39 -5.09 7.26
C ALA A 194 31.23 -5.67 8.41
N THR A 195 31.12 -5.08 9.61
CA THR A 195 31.85 -5.52 10.81
C THR A 195 30.90 -5.78 11.96
N ARG A 196 31.38 -6.60 12.92
CA ARG A 196 30.67 -6.88 14.15
C ARG A 196 30.43 -5.61 14.97
N GLU A 197 31.46 -4.75 15.07
CA GLU A 197 31.42 -3.50 15.84
C GLU A 197 30.39 -2.53 15.22
N GLY A 198 30.31 -2.47 13.89
CA GLY A 198 29.32 -1.66 13.18
C GLY A 198 27.90 -2.16 13.42
N ALA A 199 27.68 -3.47 13.37
CA ALA A 199 26.40 -4.07 13.67
C ALA A 199 25.99 -3.82 15.14
N GLN A 200 26.95 -3.99 16.09
CA GLN A 200 26.68 -3.75 17.50
C GLN A 200 26.33 -2.27 17.76
N ALA A 201 27.03 -1.33 17.14
CA ALA A 201 26.72 0.10 17.30
C ALA A 201 25.31 0.46 16.85
N LEU A 202 24.81 -0.14 15.77
CA LEU A 202 23.43 0.04 15.30
C LEU A 202 22.42 -0.61 16.24
N ILE A 203 22.70 -1.81 16.74
CA ILE A 203 21.85 -2.49 17.75
C ILE A 203 21.77 -1.65 19.02
N ASP A 204 22.89 -1.13 19.52
CA ASP A 204 22.95 -0.26 20.69
C ASP A 204 22.24 1.10 20.48
N ALA A 205 22.11 1.52 19.22
CA ALA A 205 21.32 2.69 18.84
C ALA A 205 19.80 2.41 18.80
N GLY A 206 19.40 1.13 18.82
CA GLY A 206 18.02 0.70 18.93
C GLY A 206 17.34 0.33 17.60
N VAL A 207 18.09 0.03 16.52
CA VAL A 207 17.49 -0.43 15.26
C VAL A 207 16.71 -1.73 15.45
N ASP A 208 15.64 -1.90 14.67
CA ASP A 208 14.86 -3.14 14.63
C ASP A 208 15.52 -4.18 13.71
N ALA A 209 16.32 -3.74 12.73
CA ALA A 209 17.12 -4.61 11.90
C ALA A 209 18.42 -3.94 11.44
N VAL A 210 19.44 -4.75 11.16
CA VAL A 210 20.73 -4.32 10.65
C VAL A 210 20.88 -4.76 9.19
N LYS A 211 21.17 -3.82 8.29
CA LYS A 211 21.49 -4.10 6.89
C LYS A 211 22.97 -4.36 6.73
N VAL A 212 23.32 -5.63 6.50
CA VAL A 212 24.71 -6.09 6.43
C VAL A 212 25.16 -6.25 4.97
N GLY A 213 26.39 -5.83 4.69
CA GLY A 213 27.05 -5.97 3.40
C GLY A 213 27.34 -4.64 2.73
N VAL A 214 28.65 -4.40 2.45
CA VAL A 214 29.14 -3.25 1.71
C VAL A 214 30.19 -3.75 0.73
N GLY A 215 29.97 -3.51 -0.56
CA GLY A 215 30.95 -3.82 -1.60
C GLY A 215 31.03 -5.25 -2.15
N PRO A 216 30.14 -6.21 -1.81
CA PRO A 216 30.23 -7.58 -2.32
C PRO A 216 29.77 -7.72 -3.77
N GLY A 217 29.02 -6.75 -4.30
CA GLY A 217 28.54 -6.79 -5.69
C GLY A 217 29.68 -6.67 -6.70
N SER A 218 29.63 -7.46 -7.79
CA SER A 218 30.67 -7.46 -8.84
C SER A 218 30.86 -6.09 -9.53
N ILE A 219 29.80 -5.27 -9.54
CA ILE A 219 29.79 -3.92 -10.12
C ILE A 219 29.98 -2.82 -9.07
N CYS A 220 30.12 -3.17 -7.78
CA CYS A 220 30.18 -2.20 -6.70
C CYS A 220 31.55 -1.52 -6.64
N THR A 221 31.56 -0.19 -6.74
CA THR A 221 32.73 0.65 -6.66
C THR A 221 32.98 1.26 -5.29
N THR A 222 32.09 1.02 -4.30
CA THR A 222 32.19 1.63 -2.97
C THR A 222 33.51 1.39 -2.29
N ARG A 223 34.11 0.19 -2.41
CA ARG A 223 35.42 -0.12 -1.83
C ARG A 223 36.53 0.74 -2.41
N ILE A 224 36.46 1.10 -3.69
CA ILE A 224 37.48 1.89 -4.40
C ILE A 224 37.27 3.38 -4.13
N VAL A 225 36.01 3.84 -4.17
CA VAL A 225 35.66 5.25 -4.09
C VAL A 225 35.60 5.74 -2.63
N ALA A 226 35.02 4.96 -1.75
CA ALA A 226 34.78 5.35 -0.33
C ALA A 226 35.75 4.66 0.65
N GLY A 227 36.55 3.69 0.21
CA GLY A 227 37.41 2.91 1.09
C GLY A 227 36.68 2.04 2.10
N VAL A 228 35.39 1.79 1.89
CA VAL A 228 34.51 1.05 2.80
C VAL A 228 33.98 -0.21 2.11
N GLY A 229 34.02 -1.33 2.80
CA GLY A 229 33.41 -2.57 2.35
C GLY A 229 34.35 -3.78 2.40
N VAL A 230 33.72 -4.93 2.24
CA VAL A 230 34.36 -6.26 2.23
C VAL A 230 33.92 -6.98 0.96
N PRO A 231 34.84 -7.74 0.29
CA PRO A 231 34.50 -8.52 -0.90
C PRO A 231 33.48 -9.62 -0.61
#